data_fd5a3ec030bfd383da74bd08b88dbfdd
#
_entry.id   fd5a3ec030bfd383da74bd08b88dbfdd
#
_cell.length_a   1.000
_cell.length_b   1.000
_cell.length_c   1.000
_cell.angle_alpha   90.00
_cell.angle_beta   90.00
_cell.angle_gamma   90.00
#
_symmetry.space_group_name_H-M   'P 1'
#
loop_
_entity.id
_entity.type
_entity.pdbx_description
1 polymer ?
#
loop_
_entity_poly.entity_id
_entity_poly.type
_entity_poly.pdbx_seq_one_letter_code
_entity_poly.pdbx_strand_id
1 'polypeptide(L)'
;MKPYDLSQDLNQEVSFLPYYPPFEVKYIKRKSEHGVNAQYIQTSNHMGTHLDAPRHFVSDGMTIDQIPLDWLYGDGVIVDLSDEMDALGAYSPEMIEKRVEVKEGDLLILHTGWHR
;
A
#
# COMPACT_ATOMS: atom_id res chain seq x y z
N MET A 1 4.44 -21.02 9.85
CA MET A 1 4.66 -19.55 9.88
C MET A 1 3.39 -18.90 10.37
N LYS A 2 3.46 -17.86 11.22
CA LYS A 2 2.28 -17.09 11.65
C LYS A 2 2.13 -15.87 10.76
N PRO A 3 1.02 -15.68 10.03
CA PRO A 3 0.79 -14.50 9.24
C PRO A 3 0.49 -13.30 10.15
N TYR A 4 0.90 -12.12 9.72
CA TYR A 4 0.56 -10.84 10.32
C TYR A 4 -0.06 -9.94 9.26
N ASP A 5 -1.22 -9.37 9.55
CA ASP A 5 -1.82 -8.34 8.72
C ASP A 5 -1.25 -6.98 9.14
N LEU A 6 -0.60 -6.31 8.21
CA LEU A 6 0.00 -4.98 8.40
C LEU A 6 -0.81 -3.89 7.69
N SER A 7 -1.97 -4.24 7.15
CA SER A 7 -2.84 -3.27 6.48
C SER A 7 -3.43 -2.27 7.47
N GLN A 8 -3.56 -1.02 7.05
CA GLN A 8 -4.36 -0.04 7.77
C GLN A 8 -5.86 -0.38 7.65
N ASP A 9 -6.62 -0.05 8.68
CA ASP A 9 -8.08 -0.15 8.63
C ASP A 9 -8.62 0.76 7.52
N LEU A 10 -9.40 0.19 6.61
CA LEU A 10 -10.07 0.94 5.56
C LEU A 10 -11.42 1.45 6.07
N ASN A 11 -11.43 2.66 6.61
CA ASN A 11 -12.59 3.33 7.16
C ASN A 11 -12.57 4.84 6.82
N GLN A 12 -13.51 5.61 7.37
CA GLN A 12 -13.62 7.04 7.08
C GLN A 12 -12.48 7.90 7.67
N GLU A 13 -11.65 7.33 8.55
CA GLU A 13 -10.49 7.98 9.18
C GLU A 13 -9.17 7.60 8.49
N VAL A 14 -9.24 6.78 7.42
CA VAL A 14 -8.06 6.34 6.68
C VAL A 14 -7.29 7.54 6.10
N SER A 15 -5.98 7.52 6.24
CA SER A 15 -5.11 8.56 5.69
C SER A 15 -5.14 8.55 4.16
N PHE A 16 -5.27 9.73 3.56
CA PHE A 16 -5.25 9.91 2.10
C PHE A 16 -4.67 11.27 1.72
N LEU A 17 -4.26 11.41 0.48
CA LEU A 17 -3.74 12.68 -0.02
C LEU A 17 -4.89 13.69 -0.21
N PRO A 18 -4.72 14.97 0.20
CA PRO A 18 -5.82 15.95 0.29
C PRO A 18 -6.56 16.26 -1.03
N TYR A 19 -5.97 15.91 -2.17
CA TYR A 19 -6.57 16.12 -3.49
C TYR A 19 -7.38 14.92 -3.99
N TYR A 20 -7.41 13.79 -3.26
CA TYR A 20 -8.30 12.69 -3.56
C TYR A 20 -9.64 12.84 -2.83
N PRO A 21 -10.73 12.31 -3.39
CA PRO A 21 -12.00 12.26 -2.66
C PRO A 21 -11.87 11.36 -1.43
N PRO A 22 -12.57 11.68 -0.33
CA PRO A 22 -12.53 10.87 0.88
C PRO A 22 -13.16 9.49 0.66
N PHE A 23 -12.79 8.55 1.52
CA PHE A 23 -13.46 7.25 1.59
C PHE A 23 -14.89 7.42 2.10
N GLU A 24 -15.86 6.89 1.35
CA GLU A 24 -17.25 6.87 1.76
C GLU A 24 -17.79 5.46 1.81
N VAL A 25 -18.54 5.14 2.87
CA VAL A 25 -19.26 3.89 3.01
C VAL A 25 -20.68 4.14 3.46
N LYS A 26 -21.66 3.53 2.76
CA LYS A 26 -23.08 3.64 3.06
C LYS A 26 -23.70 2.26 3.07
N TYR A 27 -24.50 1.94 4.10
CA TYR A 27 -25.33 0.74 4.07
C TYR A 27 -26.48 0.92 3.07
N ILE A 28 -26.57 0.03 2.09
CA ILE A 28 -27.68 -0.06 1.13
C ILE A 28 -28.66 -1.17 1.48
N LYS A 29 -28.25 -2.13 2.32
CA LYS A 29 -29.12 -3.13 2.95
C LYS A 29 -28.67 -3.39 4.38
N ARG A 30 -29.62 -3.66 5.25
CA ARG A 30 -29.41 -4.06 6.65
C ARG A 30 -30.12 -5.38 6.91
N LYS A 31 -29.46 -6.27 7.64
CA LYS A 31 -30.00 -7.61 7.93
C LYS A 31 -31.35 -7.56 8.62
N SER A 32 -31.56 -6.58 9.53
CA SER A 32 -32.82 -6.37 10.24
C SER A 32 -34.03 -6.10 9.34
N GLU A 33 -33.78 -5.52 8.16
CA GLU A 33 -34.86 -5.08 7.24
C GLU A 33 -34.92 -5.93 5.96
N HIS A 34 -33.74 -6.43 5.53
CA HIS A 34 -33.58 -7.04 4.22
C HIS A 34 -33.04 -8.48 4.27
N GLY A 35 -32.77 -9.03 5.46
CA GLY A 35 -32.20 -10.35 5.65
C GLY A 35 -30.69 -10.46 5.34
N VAL A 36 -30.07 -9.41 4.76
CA VAL A 36 -28.64 -9.34 4.43
C VAL A 36 -28.08 -7.95 4.75
N ASN A 37 -26.75 -7.87 4.95
CA ASN A 37 -26.04 -6.60 4.99
C ASN A 37 -25.33 -6.39 3.64
N ALA A 38 -25.45 -5.18 3.10
CA ALA A 38 -24.69 -4.75 1.93
C ALA A 38 -24.32 -3.28 2.06
N GLN A 39 -23.13 -2.94 1.58
CA GLN A 39 -22.59 -1.60 1.61
C GLN A 39 -22.26 -1.13 0.19
N TYR A 40 -22.43 0.15 -0.05
CA TYR A 40 -21.85 0.87 -1.17
C TYR A 40 -20.58 1.55 -0.68
N ILE A 41 -19.49 1.36 -1.41
CA ILE A 41 -18.19 1.93 -1.10
C ILE A 41 -17.77 2.82 -2.27
N GLN A 42 -17.37 4.06 -1.95
CA GLN A 42 -16.75 4.98 -2.89
C GLN A 42 -15.37 5.34 -2.36
N THR A 43 -14.36 5.13 -3.18
CA THR A 43 -12.96 5.36 -2.80
C THR A 43 -12.11 5.63 -4.04
N SER A 44 -10.99 6.34 -3.88
CA SER A 44 -9.93 6.30 -4.89
C SER A 44 -9.13 4.99 -4.72
N ASN A 45 -8.40 4.61 -5.75
CA ASN A 45 -7.51 3.44 -5.69
C ASN A 45 -6.24 3.68 -4.87
N HIS A 46 -5.90 4.94 -4.54
CA HIS A 46 -4.76 5.31 -3.71
C HIS A 46 -5.25 5.70 -2.30
N MET A 47 -5.73 4.71 -1.54
CA MET A 47 -6.33 4.90 -0.23
C MET A 47 -5.85 3.84 0.75
N GLY A 48 -5.31 4.26 1.90
CA GLY A 48 -4.79 3.35 2.93
C GLY A 48 -3.66 2.45 2.39
N THR A 49 -3.65 1.19 2.82
CA THR A 49 -2.68 0.20 2.33
C THR A 49 -3.14 -0.34 0.99
N HIS A 50 -2.38 -0.09 -0.07
CA HIS A 50 -2.72 -0.47 -1.43
C HIS A 50 -1.47 -0.82 -2.26
N LEU A 51 -1.68 -1.35 -3.44
CA LEU A 51 -0.65 -1.65 -4.43
C LEU A 51 -0.78 -0.69 -5.60
N ASP A 52 0.32 -0.03 -5.96
CA ASP A 52 0.43 0.77 -7.17
C ASP A 52 0.93 -0.08 -8.34
N ALA A 53 0.22 -0.01 -9.45
CA ALA A 53 0.73 -0.55 -10.69
C ALA A 53 1.76 0.41 -11.32
N PRO A 54 2.75 -0.07 -12.10
CA PRO A 54 3.71 0.78 -12.80
C PRO A 54 3.05 1.89 -13.63
N ARG A 55 1.85 1.66 -14.16
CA ARG A 55 1.08 2.65 -14.91
C ARG A 55 0.70 3.90 -14.11
N HIS A 56 0.77 3.85 -12.79
CA HIS A 56 0.51 5.03 -11.97
C HIS A 56 1.46 6.19 -12.32
N PHE A 57 2.72 5.91 -12.57
CA PHE A 57 3.73 6.91 -12.91
C PHE A 57 4.35 6.77 -14.31
N VAL A 58 4.18 5.62 -14.96
CA VAL A 58 4.78 5.31 -16.25
C VAL A 58 3.68 5.14 -17.30
N SER A 59 3.65 6.02 -18.30
CA SER A 59 2.55 6.08 -19.31
C SER A 59 2.27 4.74 -20.00
N ASP A 60 3.30 3.96 -20.31
CA ASP A 60 3.20 2.65 -20.94
C ASP A 60 3.47 1.50 -19.96
N GLY A 61 3.42 1.77 -18.66
CA GLY A 61 3.60 0.78 -17.61
C GLY A 61 2.46 -0.24 -17.55
N MET A 62 2.73 -1.40 -16.95
CA MET A 62 1.72 -2.44 -16.71
C MET A 62 0.58 -1.91 -15.86
N THR A 63 -0.63 -2.33 -16.17
CA THR A 63 -1.82 -2.15 -15.32
C THR A 63 -1.85 -3.22 -14.21
N ILE A 64 -2.68 -3.01 -13.21
CA ILE A 64 -2.76 -3.90 -12.03
C ILE A 64 -3.11 -5.35 -12.38
N ASP A 65 -3.96 -5.54 -13.39
CA ASP A 65 -4.38 -6.86 -13.90
C ASP A 65 -3.28 -7.59 -14.69
N GLN A 66 -2.22 -6.89 -15.06
CA GLN A 66 -1.07 -7.44 -15.78
C GLN A 66 0.10 -7.82 -14.85
N ILE A 67 0.06 -7.42 -13.57
CA ILE A 67 1.11 -7.73 -12.61
C ILE A 67 1.07 -9.23 -12.30
N PRO A 68 2.18 -9.97 -12.53
CA PRO A 68 2.26 -11.39 -12.17
C PRO A 68 2.10 -11.57 -10.66
N LEU A 69 1.29 -12.54 -10.23
CA LEU A 69 1.05 -12.78 -8.80
C LEU A 69 2.29 -13.22 -8.04
N ASP A 70 3.24 -13.86 -8.70
CA ASP A 70 4.53 -14.27 -8.13
C ASP A 70 5.44 -13.08 -7.76
N TRP A 71 5.16 -11.88 -8.27
CA TRP A 71 5.84 -10.66 -7.82
C TRP A 71 5.34 -10.15 -6.46
N LEU A 72 4.22 -10.67 -5.98
CA LEU A 72 3.55 -10.16 -4.77
C LEU A 72 3.83 -11.01 -3.52
N TYR A 73 4.67 -12.03 -3.63
CA TYR A 73 5.12 -12.84 -2.50
C TYR A 73 6.55 -13.32 -2.71
N GLY A 74 7.29 -13.48 -1.62
CA GLY A 74 8.68 -13.94 -1.69
C GLY A 74 9.38 -13.73 -0.34
N ASP A 75 10.69 -13.92 -0.35
CA ASP A 75 11.51 -13.55 0.79
C ASP A 75 11.60 -12.03 0.91
N GLY A 76 11.51 -11.49 2.13
CA GLY A 76 11.50 -10.07 2.39
C GLY A 76 12.83 -9.58 2.95
N VAL A 77 13.36 -8.50 2.40
CA VAL A 77 14.51 -7.76 2.92
C VAL A 77 14.04 -6.41 3.44
N ILE A 78 14.22 -6.16 4.75
CA ILE A 78 13.83 -4.90 5.38
C ILE A 78 15.07 -4.02 5.53
N VAL A 79 15.00 -2.81 5.01
CA VAL A 79 16.01 -1.77 5.24
C VAL A 79 15.42 -0.65 6.09
N ASP A 80 16.05 -0.37 7.22
CA ASP A 80 15.68 0.75 8.07
C ASP A 80 16.39 2.03 7.57
N LEU A 81 15.58 2.98 7.13
CA LEU A 81 15.98 4.30 6.64
C LEU A 81 15.41 5.42 7.52
N SER A 82 14.91 5.09 8.71
CA SER A 82 14.25 6.07 9.59
C SER A 82 15.20 7.14 10.16
N ASP A 83 16.51 6.90 10.12
CA ASP A 83 17.57 7.86 10.46
C ASP A 83 17.87 8.87 9.35
N GLU A 84 17.44 8.57 8.11
CA GLU A 84 17.59 9.43 6.93
C GLU A 84 16.28 10.17 6.59
N MET A 85 15.35 10.23 7.54
CA MET A 85 14.02 10.80 7.31
C MET A 85 14.11 12.30 7.03
N ASP A 86 13.80 12.67 5.79
CA ASP A 86 13.57 14.03 5.34
C ASP A 86 12.19 14.09 4.70
N ALA A 87 11.39 15.08 5.08
CA ALA A 87 10.01 15.25 4.60
C ALA A 87 9.88 15.33 3.06
N LEU A 88 10.94 15.72 2.37
CA LEU A 88 11.01 15.83 0.91
C LEU A 88 12.19 15.04 0.32
N GLY A 89 12.82 14.21 1.12
CA GLY A 89 14.00 13.43 0.72
C GLY A 89 13.66 12.30 -0.23
N ALA A 90 14.65 11.94 -1.05
CA ALA A 90 14.61 10.76 -1.89
C ALA A 90 15.61 9.73 -1.37
N TYR A 91 15.22 8.47 -1.35
CA TYR A 91 16.09 7.36 -0.99
C TYR A 91 16.78 6.84 -2.26
N SER A 92 18.13 6.84 -2.25
CA SER A 92 18.91 6.35 -3.39
C SER A 92 19.22 4.86 -3.25
N PRO A 93 19.53 4.16 -4.36
CA PRO A 93 20.00 2.78 -4.32
C PRO A 93 21.23 2.61 -3.40
N GLU A 94 22.16 3.56 -3.40
CA GLU A 94 23.39 3.50 -2.59
C GLU A 94 23.09 3.56 -1.08
N MET A 95 22.02 4.24 -0.67
CA MET A 95 21.60 4.28 0.74
C MET A 95 21.07 2.92 1.17
N ILE A 96 20.40 2.21 0.27
CA ILE A 96 19.86 0.87 0.50
C ILE A 96 21.01 -0.16 0.53
N GLU A 97 21.85 -0.16 -0.51
CA GLU A 97 22.93 -1.12 -0.70
C GLU A 97 24.00 -1.08 0.42
N LYS A 98 24.18 0.07 1.06
CA LYS A 98 25.04 0.20 2.23
C LYS A 98 24.53 -0.54 3.47
N ARG A 99 23.24 -0.85 3.54
CA ARG A 99 22.59 -1.38 4.73
C ARG A 99 22.20 -2.85 4.59
N VAL A 100 21.78 -3.25 3.39
CA VAL A 100 21.29 -4.61 3.13
C VAL A 100 21.75 -5.11 1.77
N GLU A 101 21.92 -6.42 1.66
CA GLU A 101 22.08 -7.10 0.37
C GLU A 101 20.68 -7.49 -0.13
N VAL A 102 20.32 -7.04 -1.32
CA VAL A 102 19.07 -7.38 -2.00
C VAL A 102 19.37 -8.33 -3.16
N LYS A 103 18.65 -9.43 -3.24
CA LYS A 103 18.80 -10.44 -4.30
C LYS A 103 17.64 -10.35 -5.28
N GLU A 104 17.85 -10.91 -6.45
CA GLU A 104 16.78 -11.06 -7.45
C GLU A 104 15.61 -11.87 -6.88
N GLY A 105 14.40 -11.32 -6.95
CA GLY A 105 13.19 -11.93 -6.42
C GLY A 105 12.85 -11.55 -4.97
N ASP A 106 13.72 -10.82 -4.26
CA ASP A 106 13.40 -10.32 -2.93
C ASP A 106 12.34 -9.22 -2.96
N LEU A 107 11.47 -9.22 -1.93
CA LEU A 107 10.58 -8.10 -1.65
C LEU A 107 11.31 -7.09 -0.77
N LEU A 108 11.67 -5.95 -1.35
CA LEU A 108 12.35 -4.89 -0.63
C LEU A 108 11.35 -4.05 0.18
N ILE A 109 11.50 -4.04 1.51
CA ILE A 109 10.66 -3.29 2.42
C ILE A 109 11.46 -2.09 2.96
N LEU A 110 11.01 -0.87 2.62
CA LEU A 110 11.63 0.37 3.08
C LEU A 110 10.93 0.83 4.37
N HIS A 111 11.62 0.73 5.50
CA HIS A 111 11.15 1.28 6.76
C HIS A 111 11.62 2.73 6.90
N THR A 112 10.75 3.69 6.58
CA THR A 112 11.08 5.13 6.57
C THR A 112 10.75 5.84 7.88
N GLY A 113 10.00 5.22 8.79
CA GLY A 113 9.57 5.84 10.04
C GLY A 113 8.42 6.86 9.90
N TRP A 114 7.83 7.04 8.72
CA TRP A 114 6.78 8.03 8.45
C TRP A 114 5.46 7.80 9.21
N HIS A 115 5.29 6.63 9.81
CA HIS A 115 4.12 6.27 10.62
C HIS A 115 4.12 6.87 12.05
N ARG A 116 5.15 7.62 12.43
CA ARG A 116 5.34 8.19 13.78
C ARG A 116 4.80 9.61 13.91
#